data_2b3a69ebf1e3cb520c551f9c36381021
#
_entry.id   2b3a69ebf1e3cb520c551f9c36381021
#
_cell.length_a   1.000
_cell.length_b   1.000
_cell.length_c   1.000
_cell.angle_alpha   90.00
_cell.angle_beta   90.00
_cell.angle_gamma   90.00
#
_symmetry.space_group_name_H-M   'P 1'
#
loop_
_entity.id
_entity.type
_entity.pdbx_description
1 polymer ?
#
loop_
_entity_poly.entity_id
_entity_poly.type
_entity_poly.pdbx_seq_one_letter_code
_entity_poly.pdbx_strand_id
1 'polypeptide(L)'
;MVKIYSEEIRSNLEGTSIDFETIGYFDNRHDDSRRYRNIIPVIFGYMDMDGIRILCAEDHGSITDLGIEIIRLLGLLKRPFYAFNADFERGVLFNHLRKKVAFGGELNQEKFESKKRVIQSFGIPNYGDPCNDNGLLCSQYWLKGKIEPAILHNRSCLLKERDILLTRGFRKPDKLRLIQ
;
A
#
# COMPACT_ATOMS: atom_id res chain seq x y z
N MET A 1 20.27 0.32 -0.57
CA MET A 1 19.90 -0.80 -1.46
C MET A 1 18.40 -1.03 -1.35
N VAL A 2 17.75 -1.63 -2.38
CA VAL A 2 16.34 -2.05 -2.28
C VAL A 2 16.31 -3.53 -1.89
N LYS A 3 15.73 -3.82 -0.72
CA LYS A 3 15.51 -5.20 -0.24
C LYS A 3 14.23 -5.74 -0.85
N ILE A 4 14.27 -6.99 -1.32
CA ILE A 4 13.11 -7.66 -1.91
C ILE A 4 12.71 -8.84 -1.03
N TYR A 5 11.43 -8.91 -0.68
CA TYR A 5 10.78 -10.04 -0.05
C TYR A 5 9.80 -10.67 -1.05
N SER A 6 9.73 -12.00 -1.10
CA SER A 6 8.78 -12.73 -1.94
C SER A 6 8.24 -13.94 -1.20
N GLU A 7 6.95 -14.20 -1.35
CA GLU A 7 6.26 -15.36 -0.76
C GLU A 7 5.24 -15.90 -1.76
N GLU A 8 5.33 -17.18 -2.09
CA GLU A 8 4.39 -17.86 -2.96
C GLU A 8 3.13 -18.23 -2.15
N ILE A 9 2.04 -17.58 -2.45
CA ILE A 9 0.73 -17.84 -1.84
C ILE A 9 -0.29 -17.83 -2.97
N ARG A 10 -0.83 -18.98 -3.32
CA ARG A 10 -1.90 -19.05 -4.31
C ARG A 10 -3.13 -18.32 -3.81
N SER A 11 -3.68 -17.47 -4.65
CA SER A 11 -4.85 -16.65 -4.37
C SER A 11 -5.79 -16.63 -5.57
N ASN A 12 -7.09 -16.47 -5.31
CA ASN A 12 -8.09 -16.27 -6.35
C ASN A 12 -8.25 -14.78 -6.72
N LEU A 13 -7.21 -13.97 -6.52
CA LEU A 13 -7.24 -12.56 -6.90
C LEU A 13 -7.22 -12.39 -8.42
N GLU A 14 -8.24 -11.72 -8.95
CA GLU A 14 -8.22 -11.20 -10.30
C GLU A 14 -7.66 -9.77 -10.27
N GLY A 15 -6.42 -9.59 -10.76
CA GLY A 15 -5.70 -8.32 -10.69
C GLY A 15 -4.65 -8.28 -9.59
N THR A 16 -4.34 -7.10 -9.08
CA THR A 16 -3.25 -6.89 -8.11
C THR A 16 -3.68 -5.94 -6.99
N SER A 17 -3.58 -6.37 -5.72
CA SER A 17 -3.67 -5.47 -4.57
C SER A 17 -2.33 -4.79 -4.34
N ILE A 18 -2.35 -3.50 -4.06
CA ILE A 18 -1.17 -2.66 -3.85
C ILE A 18 -1.30 -1.95 -2.50
N ASP A 19 -0.24 -1.97 -1.70
CA ASP A 19 -0.15 -1.28 -0.41
C ASP A 19 1.22 -0.63 -0.24
N PHE A 20 1.23 0.63 0.20
CA PHE A 20 2.42 1.41 0.48
C PHE A 20 2.62 1.61 1.97
N GLU A 21 3.87 1.46 2.45
CA GLU A 21 4.29 2.06 3.70
C GLU A 21 5.12 3.30 3.42
N THR A 22 4.90 4.32 4.23
CA THR A 22 5.42 5.64 3.96
C THR A 22 5.98 6.30 5.21
N ILE A 23 6.83 7.30 5.01
CA ILE A 23 7.24 8.26 6.03
C ILE A 23 6.74 9.65 5.64
N GLY A 24 6.81 10.59 6.57
CA GLY A 24 6.35 11.97 6.34
C GLY A 24 4.99 12.24 6.99
N TYR A 25 4.26 13.21 6.46
CA TYR A 25 3.01 13.68 7.06
C TYR A 25 2.03 14.20 6.01
N PHE A 26 0.74 14.10 6.31
CA PHE A 26 -0.33 14.63 5.47
C PHE A 26 -0.42 16.16 5.57
N ASP A 27 -0.54 16.84 4.43
CA ASP A 27 -0.90 18.25 4.40
C ASP A 27 -2.42 18.41 4.46
N ASN A 28 -2.95 18.43 5.68
CA ASN A 28 -4.40 18.47 5.93
C ASN A 28 -5.10 19.77 5.50
N ARG A 29 -4.37 20.76 4.94
CA ARG A 29 -4.95 21.97 4.34
C ARG A 29 -5.60 21.70 2.99
N HIS A 30 -5.37 20.52 2.41
CA HIS A 30 -5.84 20.13 1.09
C HIS A 30 -6.71 18.86 1.13
N ASP A 31 -7.75 18.84 0.29
CA ASP A 31 -8.64 17.69 0.06
C ASP A 31 -8.38 16.99 -1.29
N ASP A 32 -7.26 17.30 -1.93
CA ASP A 32 -6.80 16.78 -3.21
C ASP A 32 -5.40 16.13 -3.10
N SER A 33 -4.75 15.82 -4.22
CA SER A 33 -3.45 15.15 -4.22
C SER A 33 -2.35 15.90 -3.46
N ARG A 34 -2.45 17.21 -3.27
CA ARG A 34 -1.49 18.01 -2.50
C ARG A 34 -1.42 17.58 -1.03
N ARG A 35 -2.48 16.94 -0.51
CA ARG A 35 -2.47 16.33 0.82
C ARG A 35 -1.31 15.34 1.01
N TYR A 36 -0.88 14.68 -0.06
CA TYR A 36 0.12 13.61 -0.04
C TYR A 36 1.53 14.06 -0.45
N ARG A 37 1.76 15.37 -0.68
CA ARG A 37 3.03 15.87 -1.22
C ARG A 37 4.25 15.66 -0.31
N ASN A 38 4.03 15.55 1.00
CA ASN A 38 5.09 15.31 1.99
C ASN A 38 5.15 13.84 2.43
N ILE A 39 4.43 12.96 1.75
CA ILE A 39 4.42 11.53 1.99
C ILE A 39 5.41 10.87 1.05
N ILE A 40 6.37 10.14 1.62
CA ILE A 40 7.47 9.49 0.88
C ILE A 40 7.31 7.98 1.02
N PRO A 41 7.14 7.22 -0.09
CA PRO A 41 7.05 5.77 -0.04
C PRO A 41 8.42 5.17 0.30
N VAL A 42 8.43 4.25 1.27
CA VAL A 42 9.63 3.52 1.69
C VAL A 42 9.48 2.02 1.52
N ILE A 43 8.24 1.52 1.43
CA ILE A 43 7.90 0.15 1.07
C ILE A 43 6.80 0.18 0.03
N PHE A 44 6.94 -0.67 -0.97
CA PHE A 44 5.94 -0.98 -1.98
C PHE A 44 5.67 -2.47 -1.97
N GLY A 45 4.47 -2.85 -1.55
CA GLY A 45 4.01 -4.22 -1.59
C GLY A 45 2.91 -4.43 -2.61
N TYR A 46 2.89 -5.61 -3.19
CA TYR A 46 1.76 -6.06 -4.00
C TYR A 46 1.51 -7.54 -3.82
N MET A 47 0.25 -7.92 -4.04
CA MET A 47 -0.21 -9.29 -4.06
C MET A 47 -1.08 -9.54 -5.27
N ASP A 48 -0.84 -10.63 -5.97
CA ASP A 48 -1.64 -11.14 -7.07
C ASP A 48 -1.98 -12.63 -6.87
N MET A 49 -2.36 -13.33 -7.94
CA MET A 49 -2.68 -14.75 -7.88
C MET A 49 -1.49 -15.65 -7.54
N ASP A 50 -0.27 -15.19 -7.80
CA ASP A 50 0.97 -15.98 -7.64
C ASP A 50 1.59 -15.77 -6.25
N GLY A 51 1.26 -14.67 -5.56
CA GLY A 51 1.74 -14.42 -4.20
C GLY A 51 2.01 -12.96 -3.87
N ILE A 52 2.91 -12.77 -2.91
CA ILE A 52 3.30 -11.48 -2.39
C ILE A 52 4.71 -11.14 -2.85
N ARG A 53 4.92 -9.89 -3.23
CA ARG A 53 6.23 -9.30 -3.40
C ARG A 53 6.27 -7.92 -2.76
N ILE A 54 7.33 -7.66 -2.00
CA ILE A 54 7.53 -6.41 -1.27
C ILE A 54 8.93 -5.90 -1.58
N LEU A 55 9.00 -4.64 -1.97
CA LEU A 55 10.23 -3.89 -2.18
C LEU A 55 10.35 -2.86 -1.07
N CYS A 56 11.48 -2.84 -0.39
CA CYS A 56 11.73 -1.92 0.72
C CYS A 56 13.05 -1.17 0.47
N ALA A 57 13.00 0.17 0.52
CA ALA A 57 14.20 0.97 0.65
C ALA A 57 14.82 0.72 2.03
N GLU A 58 16.09 0.29 2.10
CA GLU A 58 16.75 0.01 3.38
C GLU A 58 17.13 1.28 4.13
N ASP A 59 17.25 2.40 3.40
CA ASP A 59 17.62 3.72 3.92
C ASP A 59 17.10 4.84 3.00
N HIS A 60 17.33 6.09 3.41
CA HIS A 60 16.91 7.25 2.60
C HIS A 60 17.60 7.30 1.22
N GLY A 61 18.83 6.82 1.11
CA GLY A 61 19.59 6.81 -0.15
C GLY A 61 18.98 5.88 -1.20
N SER A 62 18.30 4.83 -0.77
CA SER A 62 17.68 3.84 -1.66
C SER A 62 16.23 4.16 -2.07
N ILE A 63 15.65 5.27 -1.61
CA ILE A 63 14.26 5.65 -1.97
C ILE A 63 14.12 5.93 -3.47
N THR A 64 15.12 6.53 -4.08
CA THR A 64 15.10 6.79 -5.54
C THR A 64 15.10 5.49 -6.33
N ASP A 65 15.93 4.52 -5.94
CA ASP A 65 15.99 3.20 -6.58
C ASP A 65 14.67 2.46 -6.42
N LEU A 66 14.05 2.53 -5.23
CA LEU A 66 12.72 2.00 -5.00
C LEU A 66 11.70 2.62 -5.95
N GLY A 67 11.73 3.94 -6.13
CA GLY A 67 10.85 4.65 -7.07
C GLY A 67 10.99 4.17 -8.51
N ILE A 68 12.21 3.93 -8.99
CA ILE A 68 12.49 3.38 -10.32
C ILE A 68 11.87 1.99 -10.48
N GLU A 69 12.07 1.12 -9.49
CA GLU A 69 11.53 -0.24 -9.52
C GLU A 69 9.99 -0.24 -9.47
N ILE A 70 9.36 0.62 -8.67
CA ILE A 70 7.91 0.77 -8.65
C ILE A 70 7.38 1.13 -10.04
N ILE A 71 7.99 2.13 -10.71
CA ILE A 71 7.57 2.55 -12.05
C ILE A 71 7.65 1.39 -13.04
N ARG A 72 8.74 0.61 -12.99
CA ARG A 72 8.93 -0.56 -13.84
C ARG A 72 7.85 -1.61 -13.59
N LEU A 73 7.59 -1.94 -12.31
CA LEU A 73 6.62 -2.96 -11.93
C LEU A 73 5.18 -2.56 -12.28
N LEU A 74 4.78 -1.31 -12.09
CA LEU A 74 3.44 -0.84 -12.45
C LEU A 74 3.09 -1.04 -13.93
N GLY A 75 4.11 -1.12 -14.81
CA GLY A 75 3.93 -1.45 -16.22
C GLY A 75 3.76 -2.94 -16.51
N LEU A 76 4.12 -3.82 -15.57
CA LEU A 76 4.12 -5.28 -15.72
C LEU A 76 2.98 -5.97 -14.94
N LEU A 77 2.55 -5.36 -13.84
CA LEU A 77 1.55 -5.93 -12.95
C LEU A 77 0.19 -6.04 -13.61
N LYS A 78 -0.51 -7.14 -13.30
CA LYS A 78 -1.84 -7.46 -13.84
C LYS A 78 -2.89 -6.49 -13.27
N ARG A 79 -3.67 -5.91 -14.16
CA ARG A 79 -4.82 -5.07 -13.80
C ARG A 79 -6.09 -5.92 -13.61
N PRO A 80 -7.10 -5.43 -12.89
CA PRO A 80 -7.19 -4.13 -12.24
C PRO A 80 -6.33 -4.04 -10.97
N PHE A 81 -5.97 -2.80 -10.55
CA PHE A 81 -5.33 -2.55 -9.27
C PHE A 81 -6.37 -2.27 -8.19
N TYR A 82 -6.10 -2.79 -7.00
CA TYR A 82 -6.91 -2.61 -5.80
C TYR A 82 -6.06 -2.03 -4.67
N ALA A 83 -6.68 -1.28 -3.76
CA ALA A 83 -6.08 -0.81 -2.51
C ALA A 83 -7.17 -0.63 -1.47
N PHE A 84 -6.81 -0.65 -0.18
CA PHE A 84 -7.79 -0.34 0.86
C PHE A 84 -8.29 1.09 0.74
N ASN A 85 -7.40 2.04 0.50
CA ASN A 85 -7.72 3.46 0.26
C ASN A 85 -7.00 3.93 -1.01
N ALA A 86 -7.64 3.76 -2.16
CA ALA A 86 -7.03 4.06 -3.46
C ALA A 86 -6.60 5.53 -3.61
N ASP A 87 -7.21 6.47 -2.90
CA ASP A 87 -6.81 7.88 -2.92
C ASP A 87 -5.41 8.08 -2.31
N PHE A 88 -5.05 7.30 -1.29
CA PHE A 88 -3.73 7.32 -0.69
C PHE A 88 -2.67 6.87 -1.68
N GLU A 89 -2.82 5.67 -2.25
CA GLU A 89 -1.86 5.12 -3.22
C GLU A 89 -1.73 6.01 -4.46
N ARG A 90 -2.85 6.53 -4.98
CA ARG A 90 -2.86 7.46 -6.12
C ARG A 90 -2.15 8.77 -5.80
N GLY A 91 -2.38 9.29 -4.61
CA GLY A 91 -1.75 10.51 -4.12
C GLY A 91 -0.23 10.36 -3.98
N VAL A 92 0.23 9.24 -3.41
CA VAL A 92 1.66 8.90 -3.27
C VAL A 92 2.32 8.75 -4.65
N LEU A 93 1.73 7.95 -5.54
CA LEU A 93 2.25 7.71 -6.89
C LEU A 93 2.34 9.01 -7.69
N PHE A 94 1.33 9.88 -7.60
CA PHE A 94 1.30 11.14 -8.33
C PHE A 94 2.34 12.14 -7.81
N ASN A 95 2.41 12.35 -6.50
CA ASN A 95 3.30 13.37 -5.95
C ASN A 95 4.76 12.93 -5.95
N HIS A 96 5.03 11.67 -5.66
CA HIS A 96 6.41 11.18 -5.51
C HIS A 96 7.00 10.66 -6.81
N LEU A 97 6.23 9.89 -7.59
CA LEU A 97 6.71 9.25 -8.81
C LEU A 97 6.20 9.92 -10.10
N ARG A 98 5.40 10.98 -10.00
CA ARG A 98 4.77 11.67 -11.14
C ARG A 98 3.95 10.73 -12.05
N LYS A 99 3.35 9.69 -11.47
CA LYS A 99 2.54 8.72 -12.19
C LYS A 99 1.06 8.85 -11.87
N LYS A 100 0.25 8.95 -12.92
CA LYS A 100 -1.21 8.85 -12.83
C LYS A 100 -1.57 7.38 -13.03
N VAL A 101 -1.99 6.72 -11.96
CA VAL A 101 -2.36 5.31 -11.97
C VAL A 101 -3.85 5.16 -11.69
N ALA A 102 -4.52 4.39 -12.54
CA ALA A 102 -5.92 4.04 -12.34
C ALA A 102 -6.03 2.79 -11.47
N PHE A 103 -6.84 2.87 -10.42
CA PHE A 103 -7.28 1.73 -9.62
C PHE A 103 -8.68 1.31 -10.08
N GLY A 104 -8.89 -0.01 -10.20
CA GLY A 104 -10.18 -0.59 -10.58
C GLY A 104 -11.12 -0.71 -9.39
N GLY A 105 -10.59 -0.82 -8.18
CA GLY A 105 -11.38 -0.94 -6.97
C GLY A 105 -10.69 -0.39 -5.73
N GLU A 106 -11.55 0.00 -4.78
CA GLU A 106 -11.19 0.47 -3.45
C GLU A 106 -11.91 -0.41 -2.42
N LEU A 107 -11.18 -0.88 -1.42
CA LEU A 107 -11.72 -1.87 -0.47
C LEU A 107 -12.48 -1.23 0.68
N ASN A 108 -12.21 0.03 1.04
CA ASN A 108 -13.06 0.76 1.96
C ASN A 108 -14.45 1.00 1.32
N GLN A 109 -15.52 0.82 2.07
CA GLN A 109 -16.89 1.05 1.58
C GLN A 109 -17.33 2.50 1.81
N GLU A 110 -16.70 3.17 2.76
CA GLU A 110 -16.97 4.56 3.11
C GLU A 110 -15.65 5.33 3.22
N LYS A 111 -15.69 6.61 2.87
CA LYS A 111 -14.56 7.51 3.06
C LYS A 111 -14.15 7.52 4.54
N PHE A 112 -12.87 7.31 4.82
CA PHE A 112 -12.30 7.19 6.18
C PHE A 112 -12.72 5.94 6.96
N GLU A 113 -13.26 4.92 6.32
CA GLU A 113 -13.47 3.63 6.98
C GLU A 113 -12.17 3.10 7.60
N SER A 114 -12.25 2.62 8.84
CA SER A 114 -11.09 2.07 9.53
C SER A 114 -10.80 0.63 9.08
N LYS A 115 -9.64 0.39 8.45
CA LYS A 115 -9.17 -0.94 8.09
C LYS A 115 -9.20 -1.90 9.29
N LYS A 116 -8.77 -1.45 10.46
CA LYS A 116 -8.81 -2.22 11.71
C LYS A 116 -10.22 -2.68 12.11
N ARG A 117 -11.23 -1.80 11.98
CA ARG A 117 -12.63 -2.19 12.28
C ARG A 117 -13.15 -3.22 11.29
N VAL A 118 -12.82 -3.07 10.02
CA VAL A 118 -13.20 -4.05 8.98
C VAL A 118 -12.59 -5.41 9.28
N ILE A 119 -11.28 -5.47 9.56
CA ILE A 119 -10.57 -6.70 9.93
C ILE A 119 -11.25 -7.38 11.12
N GLN A 120 -11.57 -6.63 12.16
CA GLN A 120 -12.25 -7.16 13.35
C GLN A 120 -13.66 -7.66 13.05
N SER A 121 -14.44 -6.93 12.24
CA SER A 121 -15.82 -7.31 11.90
C SER A 121 -15.93 -8.60 11.09
N PHE A 122 -14.92 -8.92 10.30
CA PHE A 122 -14.85 -10.14 9.49
C PHE A 122 -14.02 -11.25 10.14
N GLY A 123 -13.46 -11.04 11.34
CA GLY A 123 -12.62 -12.02 11.99
C GLY A 123 -11.34 -12.37 11.22
N ILE A 124 -10.82 -11.41 10.43
CA ILE A 124 -9.61 -11.61 9.63
C ILE A 124 -8.40 -11.74 10.56
N PRO A 125 -7.53 -12.77 10.37
CA PRO A 125 -6.36 -12.99 11.22
C PRO A 125 -5.36 -11.83 11.18
N ASN A 126 -4.57 -11.69 12.23
CA ASN A 126 -3.50 -10.68 12.27
C ASN A 126 -2.33 -10.97 11.32
N TYR A 127 -2.13 -12.21 10.89
CA TYR A 127 -1.02 -12.65 10.02
C TYR A 127 0.37 -12.37 10.56
N GLY A 128 0.51 -12.28 11.89
CA GLY A 128 1.78 -11.99 12.54
C GLY A 128 2.25 -10.54 12.39
N ASP A 129 1.34 -9.60 12.19
CA ASP A 129 1.63 -8.17 12.07
C ASP A 129 2.27 -7.61 13.34
N PRO A 130 3.56 -7.22 13.31
CA PRO A 130 4.24 -6.68 14.48
C PRO A 130 3.77 -5.27 14.87
N CYS A 131 3.04 -4.59 13.99
CA CYS A 131 2.52 -3.24 14.21
C CYS A 131 1.06 -3.22 14.68
N ASN A 132 0.35 -4.36 14.68
CA ASN A 132 -1.07 -4.44 15.05
C ASN A 132 -1.95 -3.40 14.31
N ASP A 133 -1.81 -3.32 12.99
CA ASP A 133 -2.51 -2.38 12.10
C ASP A 133 -2.18 -0.88 12.35
N ASN A 134 -1.02 -0.62 12.91
CA ASN A 134 -0.55 0.74 13.17
C ASN A 134 0.57 1.14 12.19
N GLY A 135 0.21 1.78 11.08
CA GLY A 135 1.17 2.25 10.06
C GLY A 135 2.17 3.29 10.60
N LEU A 136 1.81 4.08 11.64
CA LEU A 136 2.78 4.98 12.29
C LEU A 136 3.91 4.19 12.96
N LEU A 137 3.60 3.06 13.59
CA LEU A 137 4.62 2.20 14.19
C LEU A 137 5.51 1.57 13.11
N CYS A 138 4.95 1.20 11.96
CA CYS A 138 5.72 0.73 10.80
C CYS A 138 6.71 1.80 10.34
N SER A 139 6.27 3.04 10.16
CA SER A 139 7.13 4.18 9.82
C SER A 139 8.26 4.36 10.84
N GLN A 140 7.97 4.25 12.14
CA GLN A 140 8.98 4.34 13.21
C GLN A 140 9.98 3.18 13.16
N TYR A 141 9.56 1.97 12.83
CA TYR A 141 10.47 0.83 12.63
C TYR A 141 11.43 1.11 11.48
N TRP A 142 10.91 1.55 10.34
CA TRP A 142 11.74 1.88 9.19
C TRP A 142 12.76 2.97 9.51
N LEU A 143 12.33 4.09 10.13
CA LEU A 143 13.20 5.20 10.52
C LEU A 143 14.31 4.78 11.51
N LYS A 144 14.09 3.73 12.28
CA LYS A 144 15.08 3.13 13.21
C LYS A 144 15.94 2.03 12.57
N GLY A 145 15.83 1.82 11.24
CA GLY A 145 16.54 0.76 10.54
C GLY A 145 16.00 -0.66 10.82
N LYS A 146 14.85 -0.78 11.48
CA LYS A 146 14.18 -2.06 11.73
C LYS A 146 13.35 -2.47 10.52
N ILE A 147 14.04 -2.89 9.47
CA ILE A 147 13.42 -3.15 8.15
C ILE A 147 12.53 -4.40 8.18
N GLU A 148 12.95 -5.46 8.86
CA GLU A 148 12.19 -6.72 8.90
C GLU A 148 10.77 -6.56 9.47
N PRO A 149 10.54 -5.95 10.66
CA PRO A 149 9.20 -5.69 11.15
C PRO A 149 8.36 -4.82 10.22
N ALA A 150 8.96 -3.86 9.51
CA ALA A 150 8.24 -3.03 8.55
C ALA A 150 7.77 -3.83 7.33
N ILE A 151 8.60 -4.73 6.79
CA ILE A 151 8.22 -5.66 5.72
C ILE A 151 7.11 -6.60 6.18
N LEU A 152 7.20 -7.17 7.39
CA LEU A 152 6.17 -8.06 7.93
C LEU A 152 4.83 -7.36 8.15
N HIS A 153 4.84 -6.07 8.49
CA HIS A 153 3.62 -5.26 8.55
C HIS A 153 2.95 -5.14 7.18
N ASN A 154 3.70 -4.71 6.16
CA ASN A 154 3.18 -4.57 4.79
C ASN A 154 2.68 -5.92 4.23
N ARG A 155 3.41 -7.03 4.49
CA ARG A 155 2.96 -8.38 4.16
C ARG A 155 1.58 -8.68 4.78
N SER A 156 1.43 -8.39 6.05
CA SER A 156 0.17 -8.61 6.78
C SER A 156 -0.95 -7.74 6.24
N CYS A 157 -0.66 -6.49 5.86
CA CYS A 157 -1.62 -5.59 5.21
C CYS A 157 -2.14 -6.19 3.91
N LEU A 158 -1.28 -6.69 3.04
CA LEU A 158 -1.65 -7.32 1.77
C LEU A 158 -2.53 -8.57 1.96
N LEU A 159 -2.22 -9.42 2.93
CA LEU A 159 -3.04 -10.60 3.24
C LEU A 159 -4.42 -10.20 3.76
N LYS A 160 -4.49 -9.21 4.64
CA LYS A 160 -5.77 -8.68 5.15
C LYS A 160 -6.60 -8.04 4.04
N GLU A 161 -5.98 -7.31 3.13
CA GLU A 161 -6.66 -6.71 1.98
C GLU A 161 -7.19 -7.74 1.00
N ARG A 162 -6.41 -8.81 0.72
CA ARG A 162 -6.92 -9.96 -0.03
C ARG A 162 -8.19 -10.51 0.60
N ASP A 163 -8.18 -10.76 1.91
CA ASP A 163 -9.32 -11.36 2.59
C ASP A 163 -10.53 -10.41 2.60
N ILE A 164 -10.32 -9.11 2.76
CA ILE A 164 -11.38 -8.10 2.62
C ILE A 164 -11.97 -8.14 1.21
N LEU A 165 -11.12 -8.13 0.17
CA LEU A 165 -11.54 -8.17 -1.22
C LEU A 165 -12.34 -9.43 -1.54
N LEU A 166 -11.89 -10.60 -1.10
CA LEU A 166 -12.57 -11.87 -1.34
C LEU A 166 -13.87 -12.02 -0.53
N THR A 167 -13.97 -11.38 0.64
CA THR A 167 -15.15 -11.49 1.52
C THR A 167 -16.26 -10.52 1.13
N ARG A 168 -15.94 -9.27 0.83
CA ARG A 168 -16.95 -8.23 0.60
C ARG A 168 -16.84 -7.50 -0.74
N GLY A 169 -15.79 -7.80 -1.54
CA GLY A 169 -15.54 -7.14 -2.81
C GLY A 169 -14.97 -5.74 -2.65
N PHE A 170 -15.23 -4.91 -3.64
CA PHE A 170 -14.70 -3.55 -3.74
C PHE A 170 -15.77 -2.59 -4.26
N ARG A 171 -15.57 -1.31 -4.05
CA ARG A 171 -16.33 -0.24 -4.71
C ARG A 171 -15.47 0.50 -5.73
N LYS A 172 -16.09 1.31 -6.57
CA LYS A 172 -15.38 2.20 -7.47
C LYS A 172 -14.65 3.26 -6.64
N PRO A 173 -13.35 3.51 -6.91
CA PRO A 173 -12.59 4.52 -6.20
C PRO A 173 -13.17 5.93 -6.35
N ASP A 174 -13.05 6.72 -5.31
CA ASP A 174 -13.38 8.15 -5.34
C ASP A 174 -12.53 8.89 -6.38
N LYS A 175 -12.97 10.06 -6.78
CA LYS A 175 -12.22 10.92 -7.71
C LYS A 175 -11.26 11.81 -6.96
N LEU A 176 -10.01 11.37 -6.77
CA LEU A 176 -8.95 12.26 -6.30
C LEU A 176 -8.58 13.27 -7.39
N ARG A 177 -8.69 14.56 -7.09
CA ARG A 177 -8.18 15.63 -7.97
C ARG A 177 -6.65 15.62 -7.92
N LEU A 178 -6.00 15.42 -9.07
CA LEU A 178 -4.55 15.40 -9.20
C LEU A 178 -4.06 16.81 -9.58
N ILE A 179 -3.51 17.53 -8.59
CA ILE A 179 -3.01 18.91 -8.72
C ILE A 179 -1.51 18.89 -8.49
N GLN A 180 -0.75 19.49 -9.40
CA GLN A 180 0.71 19.69 -9.28
C GLN A 180 1.03 20.91 -8.41
#